data_5498e6d77b83a1af12575af833731767
#
_entry.id   5498e6d77b83a1af12575af833731767
#
_cell.length_a   1.000
_cell.length_b   1.000
_cell.length_c   1.000
_cell.angle_alpha   90.00
_cell.angle_beta   90.00
_cell.angle_gamma   90.00
#
_symmetry.space_group_name_H-M   'P 1'
#
loop_
_entity.id
_entity.type
_entity.pdbx_description
1 polymer ?
#
loop_
_entity_poly.entity_id
_entity_poly.type
_entity_poly.pdbx_seq_one_letter_code
_entity_poly.pdbx_strand_id
1 'polypeptide(L)'
;MKLNSLAKFSLLSISILLMSHLAISPAIPNLFRLYNSQNPNIGLASVESLATIPAMMITVFVLLSNFIIKGIGKKNTVLLGLAIIFIFGLVPVFTTNFKIVFISRLLLGAGIGLFNSLSISMISDFFDEGTRGTMIGMRTAFLNIGKALTTFISGYLIIYGVQYTFLVYALAMPIFILFLVFVPNPKNNESKQISIKFHKEAIILTLLTLLVGISYMGATIKIPTLLVEKYHLHPEVSRNLLTILAISGIFSGFLFGELVKKFKNLTLSIMLLFMSCGSFIFAIFHSSILFTIGAILIGISFVGTMSFNFFYISKKLENKYINFATSVVLVGGNIGVILTPVVLTKLPEIFRLEKYITPFYITTILMLICTIISYFALKNDKKN
;
A
#
# COMPACT_ATOMS: atom_id res chain seq x y z
N MET A 1 -18.06 8.37 -24.73
CA MET A 1 -17.78 7.10 -25.44
C MET A 1 -17.98 5.97 -24.46
N LYS A 2 -18.95 5.09 -24.65
CA LYS A 2 -19.18 3.97 -23.73
C LYS A 2 -18.08 2.92 -23.94
N LEU A 3 -17.26 2.67 -22.93
CA LEU A 3 -16.28 1.58 -22.96
C LEU A 3 -17.02 0.23 -22.97
N ASN A 4 -16.55 -0.70 -23.80
CA ASN A 4 -16.99 -2.09 -23.74
C ASN A 4 -16.46 -2.80 -22.48
N SER A 5 -16.94 -3.99 -22.17
CA SER A 5 -16.57 -4.73 -20.96
C SER A 5 -15.07 -5.02 -20.86
N LEU A 6 -14.40 -5.34 -21.98
CA LEU A 6 -12.96 -5.58 -22.04
C LEU A 6 -12.15 -4.32 -21.76
N ALA A 7 -12.55 -3.17 -22.29
CA ALA A 7 -11.88 -1.90 -22.02
C ALA A 7 -12.04 -1.46 -20.54
N LYS A 8 -13.23 -1.71 -19.94
CA LYS A 8 -13.44 -1.48 -18.50
C LYS A 8 -12.53 -2.36 -17.65
N PHE A 9 -12.48 -3.66 -17.94
CA PHE A 9 -11.58 -4.60 -17.27
C PHE A 9 -10.11 -4.17 -17.42
N SER A 10 -9.68 -3.84 -18.64
CA SER A 10 -8.31 -3.41 -18.92
C SER A 10 -7.94 -2.11 -18.21
N LEU A 11 -8.88 -1.15 -18.10
CA LEU A 11 -8.67 0.08 -17.34
C LEU A 11 -8.52 -0.19 -15.83
N LEU A 12 -9.30 -1.13 -15.28
CA LEU A 12 -9.24 -1.48 -13.86
C LEU A 12 -8.02 -2.35 -13.53
N SER A 13 -7.56 -3.19 -14.47
CA SER A 13 -6.47 -4.15 -14.25
C SER A 13 -5.13 -3.48 -13.90
N ILE A 14 -4.87 -2.24 -14.34
CA ILE A 14 -3.67 -1.51 -13.92
C ILE A 14 -3.59 -1.35 -12.40
N SER A 15 -4.73 -1.33 -11.72
CA SER A 15 -4.79 -1.18 -10.27
C SER A 15 -4.27 -2.39 -9.51
N ILE A 16 -4.19 -3.57 -10.14
CA ILE A 16 -3.58 -4.79 -9.59
C ILE A 16 -2.13 -4.55 -9.19
N LEU A 17 -1.41 -3.72 -9.94
CA LEU A 17 0.02 -3.47 -9.73
C LEU A 17 0.32 -2.30 -8.79
N LEU A 18 -0.66 -1.51 -8.37
CA LEU A 18 -0.43 -0.31 -7.56
C LEU A 18 0.19 -0.60 -6.18
N MET A 19 -0.07 -1.78 -5.60
CA MET A 19 0.54 -2.23 -4.36
C MET A 19 1.53 -3.39 -4.55
N SER A 20 1.92 -3.69 -5.79
CA SER A 20 2.81 -4.81 -6.09
C SER A 20 4.22 -4.68 -5.50
N HIS A 21 4.66 -3.47 -5.13
CA HIS A 21 5.92 -3.29 -4.41
C HIS A 21 5.97 -4.05 -3.08
N LEU A 22 4.82 -4.35 -2.46
CA LEU A 22 4.69 -5.14 -1.25
C LEU A 22 4.69 -6.66 -1.50
N ALA A 23 4.62 -7.10 -2.76
CA ALA A 23 4.53 -8.51 -3.11
C ALA A 23 5.67 -9.36 -2.54
N ILE A 24 6.88 -8.80 -2.42
CA ILE A 24 8.06 -9.51 -1.91
C ILE A 24 8.08 -9.67 -0.39
N SER A 25 7.10 -9.12 0.34
CA SER A 25 7.09 -9.15 1.81
C SER A 25 7.21 -10.57 2.41
N PRO A 26 6.55 -11.62 1.87
CA PRO A 26 6.74 -12.98 2.38
C PRO A 26 8.17 -13.50 2.23
N ALA A 27 8.93 -12.98 1.26
CA ALA A 27 10.28 -13.40 0.95
C ALA A 27 11.37 -12.68 1.77
N ILE A 28 11.02 -11.66 2.57
CA ILE A 28 12.00 -10.87 3.33
C ILE A 28 12.94 -11.71 4.19
N PRO A 29 12.48 -12.73 4.95
CA PRO A 29 13.39 -13.58 5.71
C PRO A 29 14.42 -14.30 4.82
N ASN A 30 13.96 -14.86 3.71
CA ASN A 30 14.82 -15.57 2.76
C ASN A 30 15.80 -14.62 2.04
N LEU A 31 15.33 -13.43 1.65
CA LEU A 31 16.19 -12.37 1.09
C LEU A 31 17.23 -11.91 2.11
N PHE A 32 16.87 -11.78 3.38
CA PHE A 32 17.82 -11.45 4.43
C PHE A 32 18.91 -12.51 4.57
N ARG A 33 18.55 -13.78 4.62
CA ARG A 33 19.52 -14.88 4.65
C ARG A 33 20.47 -14.84 3.44
N LEU A 34 19.91 -14.62 2.23
CA LEU A 34 20.72 -14.54 1.00
C LEU A 34 21.71 -13.38 1.05
N TYR A 35 21.26 -12.16 1.35
CA TYR A 35 22.14 -10.98 1.30
C TYR A 35 23.10 -10.89 2.47
N ASN A 36 22.69 -11.30 3.67
CA ASN A 36 23.55 -11.31 4.85
C ASN A 36 24.67 -12.36 4.74
N SER A 37 24.39 -13.52 4.11
CA SER A 37 25.44 -14.53 3.82
C SER A 37 26.48 -14.05 2.80
N GLN A 38 26.11 -13.18 1.86
CA GLN A 38 27.02 -12.58 0.89
C GLN A 38 27.82 -11.41 1.48
N ASN A 39 27.20 -10.62 2.34
CA ASN A 39 27.81 -9.47 3.00
C ASN A 39 27.15 -9.24 4.38
N PRO A 40 27.84 -9.57 5.48
CA PRO A 40 27.33 -9.41 6.84
C PRO A 40 26.93 -7.97 7.22
N ASN A 41 27.44 -6.95 6.49
CA ASN A 41 27.04 -5.56 6.72
C ASN A 41 25.63 -5.23 6.18
N ILE A 42 25.01 -6.13 5.40
CA ILE A 42 23.64 -5.96 4.94
C ILE A 42 22.71 -6.47 6.05
N GLY A 43 22.29 -5.55 6.93
CA GLY A 43 21.37 -5.85 8.02
C GLY A 43 19.92 -6.03 7.54
N LEU A 44 19.08 -6.52 8.46
CA LEU A 44 17.65 -6.77 8.18
C LEU A 44 16.93 -5.50 7.71
N ALA A 45 17.20 -4.33 8.32
CA ALA A 45 16.59 -3.06 7.90
C ALA A 45 16.90 -2.71 6.43
N SER A 46 18.11 -3.03 5.95
CA SER A 46 18.48 -2.81 4.55
C SER A 46 17.67 -3.70 3.60
N VAL A 47 17.42 -4.94 3.98
CA VAL A 47 16.62 -5.87 3.18
C VAL A 47 15.14 -5.50 3.20
N GLU A 48 14.60 -5.10 4.36
CA GLU A 48 13.24 -4.59 4.50
C GLU A 48 13.01 -3.33 3.64
N SER A 49 14.05 -2.50 3.47
CA SER A 49 13.98 -1.33 2.60
C SER A 49 13.69 -1.68 1.14
N LEU A 50 14.02 -2.87 0.66
CA LEU A 50 13.64 -3.32 -0.69
C LEU A 50 12.12 -3.34 -0.91
N ALA A 51 11.31 -3.55 0.13
CA ALA A 51 9.86 -3.48 0.04
C ALA A 51 9.32 -2.05 0.23
N THR A 52 10.03 -1.18 0.96
CA THR A 52 9.54 0.15 1.34
C THR A 52 10.07 1.28 0.46
N ILE A 53 11.29 1.17 -0.07
CA ILE A 53 11.92 2.22 -0.88
C ILE A 53 11.15 2.58 -2.16
N PRO A 54 10.40 1.67 -2.82
CA PRO A 54 9.55 2.06 -3.93
C PRO A 54 8.55 3.15 -3.58
N ALA A 55 8.05 3.21 -2.32
CA ALA A 55 7.09 4.22 -1.89
C ALA A 55 7.64 5.65 -2.03
N MET A 56 8.95 5.84 -1.86
CA MET A 56 9.62 7.12 -2.10
C MET A 56 9.47 7.55 -3.56
N MET A 57 9.82 6.66 -4.49
CA MET A 57 9.74 6.97 -5.92
C MET A 57 8.30 7.04 -6.41
N ILE A 58 7.36 6.26 -5.82
CA ILE A 58 5.93 6.41 -6.09
C ILE A 58 5.51 7.86 -5.77
N THR A 59 5.87 8.39 -4.61
CA THR A 59 5.52 9.75 -4.20
C THR A 59 6.08 10.80 -5.16
N VAL A 60 7.35 10.69 -5.52
CA VAL A 60 8.01 11.62 -6.46
C VAL A 60 7.35 11.55 -7.85
N PHE A 61 7.14 10.35 -8.39
CA PHE A 61 6.65 10.17 -9.74
C PHE A 61 5.13 10.40 -9.88
N VAL A 62 4.35 10.31 -8.81
CA VAL A 62 2.96 10.79 -8.79
C VAL A 62 2.92 12.30 -9.09
N LEU A 63 3.84 13.08 -8.55
CA LEU A 63 3.93 14.52 -8.82
C LEU A 63 4.47 14.79 -10.23
N LEU A 64 5.55 14.10 -10.62
CA LEU A 64 6.18 14.24 -11.93
C LEU A 64 5.29 13.75 -13.08
N SER A 65 4.37 12.83 -12.82
CA SER A 65 3.46 12.27 -13.83
C SER A 65 2.68 13.37 -14.57
N ASN A 66 2.31 14.46 -13.87
CA ASN A 66 1.61 15.59 -14.48
C ASN A 66 2.41 16.30 -15.59
N PHE A 67 3.74 16.34 -15.45
CA PHE A 67 4.62 16.91 -16.48
C PHE A 67 4.78 15.95 -17.65
N ILE A 68 4.94 14.66 -17.37
CA ILE A 68 5.10 13.61 -18.39
C ILE A 68 3.83 13.47 -19.22
N ILE A 69 2.65 13.55 -18.61
CA ILE A 69 1.35 13.52 -19.29
C ILE A 69 1.25 14.63 -20.35
N LYS A 70 1.76 15.83 -20.07
CA LYS A 70 1.75 16.93 -21.05
C LYS A 70 2.56 16.61 -22.32
N GLY A 71 3.64 15.82 -22.19
CA GLY A 71 4.48 15.45 -23.34
C GLY A 71 3.94 14.26 -24.13
N ILE A 72 3.56 13.19 -23.48
CA ILE A 72 3.23 11.92 -24.14
C ILE A 72 1.77 11.47 -23.99
N GLY A 73 0.97 12.19 -23.22
CA GLY A 73 -0.44 11.89 -22.95
C GLY A 73 -0.66 10.81 -21.87
N LYS A 74 -1.90 10.73 -21.36
CA LYS A 74 -2.26 9.85 -20.25
C LYS A 74 -2.03 8.37 -20.55
N LYS A 75 -2.48 7.88 -21.71
CA LYS A 75 -2.36 6.46 -22.10
C LYS A 75 -0.90 6.03 -22.16
N ASN A 76 -0.05 6.80 -22.85
CA ASN A 76 1.36 6.47 -23.01
C ASN A 76 2.13 6.56 -21.68
N THR A 77 1.72 7.46 -20.77
CA THR A 77 2.30 7.51 -19.41
C THR A 77 2.00 6.25 -18.60
N VAL A 78 0.78 5.70 -18.71
CA VAL A 78 0.44 4.41 -18.08
C VAL A 78 1.25 3.27 -18.69
N LEU A 79 1.34 3.20 -20.01
CA LEU A 79 2.13 2.18 -20.71
C LEU A 79 3.61 2.24 -20.34
N LEU A 80 4.19 3.45 -20.26
CA LEU A 80 5.55 3.64 -19.80
C LEU A 80 5.73 3.11 -18.35
N GLY A 81 4.81 3.43 -17.46
CA GLY A 81 4.85 2.94 -16.08
C GLY A 81 4.79 1.41 -16.00
N LEU A 82 3.91 0.78 -16.77
CA LEU A 82 3.80 -0.69 -16.83
C LEU A 82 5.06 -1.34 -17.41
N ALA A 83 5.65 -0.75 -18.46
CA ALA A 83 6.92 -1.22 -19.03
C ALA A 83 8.07 -1.13 -18.03
N ILE A 84 8.15 -0.04 -17.27
CA ILE A 84 9.14 0.13 -16.20
C ILE A 84 8.97 -0.94 -15.11
N ILE A 85 7.74 -1.23 -14.68
CA ILE A 85 7.47 -2.29 -13.69
C ILE A 85 7.91 -3.65 -14.23
N PHE A 86 7.59 -3.96 -15.49
CA PHE A 86 7.97 -5.22 -16.11
C PHE A 86 9.49 -5.38 -16.15
N ILE A 87 10.20 -4.41 -16.73
CA ILE A 87 11.66 -4.47 -16.92
C ILE A 87 12.37 -4.50 -15.55
N PHE A 88 12.16 -3.48 -14.73
CA PHE A 88 12.90 -3.33 -13.48
C PHE A 88 12.39 -4.24 -12.36
N GLY A 89 11.13 -4.67 -12.41
CA GLY A 89 10.60 -5.70 -11.51
C GLY A 89 11.26 -7.06 -11.71
N LEU A 90 11.64 -7.40 -12.96
CA LEU A 90 12.28 -8.67 -13.29
C LEU A 90 13.81 -8.67 -13.13
N VAL A 91 14.47 -7.52 -13.03
CA VAL A 91 15.93 -7.45 -12.85
C VAL A 91 16.44 -8.36 -11.71
N PRO A 92 15.79 -8.41 -10.52
CA PRO A 92 16.26 -9.24 -9.42
C PRO A 92 16.17 -10.75 -9.66
N VAL A 93 15.47 -11.20 -10.70
CA VAL A 93 15.47 -12.63 -11.10
C VAL A 93 16.83 -13.05 -11.63
N PHE A 94 17.55 -12.12 -12.28
CA PHE A 94 18.81 -12.37 -12.99
C PHE A 94 20.06 -11.98 -12.19
N THR A 95 19.90 -11.33 -11.03
CA THR A 95 21.02 -10.88 -10.22
C THR A 95 20.72 -10.91 -8.73
N THR A 96 21.70 -11.32 -7.93
CA THR A 96 21.70 -11.27 -6.47
C THR A 96 22.52 -10.10 -5.92
N ASN A 97 23.01 -9.19 -6.77
CA ASN A 97 23.71 -8.00 -6.30
C ASN A 97 22.74 -7.03 -5.64
N PHE A 98 22.90 -6.83 -4.32
CA PHE A 98 22.00 -5.98 -3.52
C PHE A 98 21.85 -4.57 -4.08
N LYS A 99 22.92 -3.92 -4.56
CA LYS A 99 22.88 -2.56 -5.10
C LYS A 99 22.04 -2.48 -6.37
N ILE A 100 22.20 -3.47 -7.27
CA ILE A 100 21.41 -3.53 -8.53
C ILE A 100 19.94 -3.77 -8.20
N VAL A 101 19.66 -4.70 -7.29
CA VAL A 101 18.29 -4.98 -6.82
C VAL A 101 17.70 -3.74 -6.16
N PHE A 102 18.42 -3.03 -5.32
CA PHE A 102 17.94 -1.80 -4.68
C PHE A 102 17.56 -0.72 -5.71
N ILE A 103 18.41 -0.48 -6.72
CA ILE A 103 18.13 0.46 -7.80
C ILE A 103 16.92 0.01 -8.61
N SER A 104 16.79 -1.28 -8.91
CA SER A 104 15.62 -1.80 -9.63
C SER A 104 14.32 -1.58 -8.85
N ARG A 105 14.37 -1.68 -7.51
CA ARG A 105 13.22 -1.39 -6.64
C ARG A 105 12.82 0.09 -6.65
N LEU A 106 13.80 1.00 -6.70
CA LEU A 106 13.54 2.44 -6.90
C LEU A 106 12.82 2.69 -8.23
N LEU A 107 13.34 2.14 -9.33
CA LEU A 107 12.78 2.32 -10.66
C LEU A 107 11.39 1.68 -10.78
N LEU A 108 11.17 0.51 -10.17
CA LEU A 108 9.83 -0.08 -10.07
C LEU A 108 8.85 0.88 -9.39
N GLY A 109 9.26 1.55 -8.32
CA GLY A 109 8.45 2.57 -7.66
C GLY A 109 8.12 3.74 -8.58
N ALA A 110 9.09 4.19 -9.40
CA ALA A 110 8.86 5.21 -10.42
C ALA A 110 7.77 4.78 -11.41
N GLY A 111 7.84 3.54 -11.91
CA GLY A 111 6.82 2.97 -12.80
C GLY A 111 5.42 2.99 -12.18
N ILE A 112 5.27 2.55 -10.93
CA ILE A 112 3.99 2.59 -10.22
C ILE A 112 3.50 4.05 -10.07
N GLY A 113 4.40 4.97 -9.69
CA GLY A 113 4.09 6.38 -9.48
C GLY A 113 3.52 7.06 -10.72
N LEU A 114 4.02 6.71 -11.90
CA LEU A 114 3.57 7.29 -13.17
C LEU A 114 2.07 7.13 -13.42
N PHE A 115 1.47 6.01 -13.03
CA PHE A 115 0.05 5.78 -13.31
C PHE A 115 -0.83 5.69 -12.05
N ASN A 116 -0.29 5.87 -10.86
CA ASN A 116 -1.07 5.78 -9.62
C ASN A 116 -2.27 6.76 -9.65
N SER A 117 -2.02 8.05 -9.88
CA SER A 117 -3.06 9.07 -10.00
C SER A 117 -3.91 8.88 -11.27
N LEU A 118 -3.28 8.40 -12.37
CA LEU A 118 -3.97 8.17 -13.63
C LEU A 118 -5.00 7.04 -13.53
N SER A 119 -4.80 6.06 -12.67
CA SER A 119 -5.78 5.00 -12.43
C SER A 119 -7.15 5.53 -11.97
N ILE A 120 -7.19 6.72 -11.34
CA ILE A 120 -8.43 7.41 -10.95
C ILE A 120 -8.84 8.42 -11.99
N SER A 121 -7.91 9.26 -12.49
CA SER A 121 -8.27 10.34 -13.40
C SER A 121 -8.80 9.82 -14.74
N MET A 122 -8.29 8.70 -15.26
CA MET A 122 -8.82 8.08 -16.47
C MET A 122 -10.23 7.50 -16.28
N ILE A 123 -10.57 7.01 -15.07
CA ILE A 123 -11.97 6.67 -14.78
C ILE A 123 -12.87 7.90 -14.93
N SER A 124 -12.41 9.05 -14.44
CA SER A 124 -13.17 10.31 -14.59
C SER A 124 -13.29 10.81 -16.03
N ASP A 125 -12.36 10.43 -16.89
CA ASP A 125 -12.40 10.78 -18.33
C ASP A 125 -13.42 9.94 -19.13
N PHE A 126 -13.66 8.70 -18.70
CA PHE A 126 -14.47 7.73 -19.44
C PHE A 126 -15.87 7.52 -18.87
N PHE A 127 -16.12 7.87 -17.59
CA PHE A 127 -17.37 7.60 -16.90
C PHE A 127 -18.01 8.89 -16.38
N ASP A 128 -19.36 8.96 -16.51
CA ASP A 128 -20.19 10.02 -15.98
C ASP A 128 -20.28 9.99 -14.45
N GLU A 129 -20.85 11.03 -13.86
CA GLU A 129 -20.97 11.16 -12.39
C GLU A 129 -21.74 9.99 -11.75
N GLY A 130 -22.76 9.46 -12.42
CA GLY A 130 -23.60 8.36 -11.90
C GLY A 130 -22.85 7.03 -11.81
N THR A 131 -21.91 6.77 -12.73
CA THR A 131 -21.17 5.50 -12.79
C THR A 131 -19.75 5.60 -12.24
N ARG A 132 -19.20 6.81 -12.14
CA ARG A 132 -17.83 7.07 -11.68
C ARG A 132 -17.55 6.52 -10.29
N GLY A 133 -18.48 6.73 -9.33
CA GLY A 133 -18.32 6.24 -7.97
C GLY A 133 -18.18 4.71 -7.91
N THR A 134 -19.00 3.99 -8.67
CA THR A 134 -18.93 2.52 -8.78
C THR A 134 -17.59 2.08 -9.37
N MET A 135 -17.11 2.75 -10.41
CA MET A 135 -15.84 2.40 -11.05
C MET A 135 -14.62 2.67 -10.15
N ILE A 136 -14.65 3.74 -9.34
CA ILE A 136 -13.62 4.01 -8.33
C ILE A 136 -13.65 2.93 -7.23
N GLY A 137 -14.85 2.50 -6.81
CA GLY A 137 -15.00 1.37 -5.88
C GLY A 137 -14.42 0.07 -6.46
N MET A 138 -14.72 -0.25 -7.72
CA MET A 138 -14.14 -1.41 -8.42
C MET A 138 -12.60 -1.28 -8.55
N ARG A 139 -12.09 -0.10 -8.85
CA ARG A 139 -10.62 0.16 -8.86
C ARG A 139 -9.99 -0.19 -7.52
N THR A 140 -10.62 0.18 -6.41
CA THR A 140 -10.12 -0.14 -5.07
C THR A 140 -10.19 -1.65 -4.79
N ALA A 141 -11.24 -2.34 -5.25
CA ALA A 141 -11.32 -3.79 -5.17
C ALA A 141 -10.18 -4.46 -5.98
N PHE A 142 -9.93 -4.03 -7.22
CA PHE A 142 -8.82 -4.53 -8.05
C PHE A 142 -7.45 -4.29 -7.42
N LEU A 143 -7.24 -3.16 -6.73
CA LEU A 143 -6.01 -2.88 -5.98
C LEU A 143 -5.80 -3.91 -4.86
N ASN A 144 -6.82 -4.21 -4.06
CA ASN A 144 -6.71 -5.16 -2.96
C ASN A 144 -6.59 -6.61 -3.45
N ILE A 145 -7.34 -6.98 -4.50
CA ILE A 145 -7.18 -8.26 -5.19
C ILE A 145 -5.75 -8.40 -5.72
N GLY A 146 -5.24 -7.34 -6.35
CA GLY A 146 -3.87 -7.30 -6.85
C GLY A 146 -2.83 -7.50 -5.76
N LYS A 147 -3.01 -6.83 -4.61
CA LYS A 147 -2.13 -7.03 -3.45
C LYS A 147 -2.16 -8.49 -2.97
N ALA A 148 -3.36 -9.07 -2.78
CA ALA A 148 -3.50 -10.46 -2.35
C ALA A 148 -2.86 -11.43 -3.35
N LEU A 149 -3.18 -11.26 -4.64
CA LEU A 149 -2.69 -12.12 -5.72
C LEU A 149 -1.16 -12.06 -5.85
N THR A 150 -0.60 -10.86 -5.92
CA THR A 150 0.86 -10.67 -6.09
C THR A 150 1.64 -11.18 -4.87
N THR A 151 1.12 -10.97 -3.65
CA THR A 151 1.71 -11.50 -2.42
C THR A 151 1.64 -13.03 -2.38
N PHE A 152 0.52 -13.61 -2.78
CA PHE A 152 0.35 -15.07 -2.83
C PHE A 152 1.28 -15.71 -3.86
N ILE A 153 1.33 -15.20 -5.08
CA ILE A 153 2.21 -15.69 -6.15
C ILE A 153 3.67 -15.58 -5.74
N SER A 154 4.09 -14.41 -5.26
CA SER A 154 5.46 -14.18 -4.81
C SER A 154 5.85 -15.14 -3.69
N GLY A 155 4.99 -15.30 -2.68
CA GLY A 155 5.23 -16.25 -1.59
C GLY A 155 5.25 -17.72 -2.01
N TYR A 156 4.51 -18.10 -3.07
CA TYR A 156 4.57 -19.44 -3.64
C TYR A 156 5.90 -19.67 -4.38
N LEU A 157 6.37 -18.68 -5.12
CA LEU A 157 7.60 -18.78 -5.91
C LEU A 157 8.87 -18.92 -5.08
N ILE A 158 8.83 -18.65 -3.76
CA ILE A 158 9.96 -18.90 -2.84
C ILE A 158 10.44 -20.35 -2.90
N ILE A 159 9.55 -21.31 -3.16
CA ILE A 159 9.88 -22.76 -3.21
C ILE A 159 10.92 -23.05 -4.28
N TYR A 160 10.91 -22.30 -5.38
CA TYR A 160 11.84 -22.47 -6.50
C TYR A 160 13.15 -21.67 -6.31
N GLY A 161 13.21 -20.80 -5.30
CA GLY A 161 14.32 -19.93 -4.99
C GLY A 161 13.86 -18.48 -4.72
N VAL A 162 14.54 -17.80 -3.80
CA VAL A 162 14.08 -16.48 -3.35
C VAL A 162 14.08 -15.43 -4.47
N GLN A 163 14.97 -15.52 -5.44
CA GLN A 163 15.02 -14.62 -6.59
C GLN A 163 13.80 -14.76 -7.51
N TYR A 164 13.18 -15.94 -7.58
CA TYR A 164 12.00 -16.16 -8.41
C TYR A 164 10.74 -15.48 -7.87
N THR A 165 10.75 -15.02 -6.62
CA THR A 165 9.65 -14.19 -6.09
C THR A 165 9.39 -12.95 -6.92
N PHE A 166 10.41 -12.43 -7.59
CA PHE A 166 10.31 -11.26 -8.46
C PHE A 166 9.65 -11.54 -9.82
N LEU A 167 9.47 -12.82 -10.21
CA LEU A 167 8.69 -13.18 -11.42
C LEU A 167 7.24 -12.71 -11.35
N VAL A 168 6.72 -12.38 -10.17
CA VAL A 168 5.39 -11.79 -10.01
C VAL A 168 5.21 -10.52 -10.86
N TYR A 169 6.28 -9.78 -11.13
CA TYR A 169 6.23 -8.58 -11.98
C TYR A 169 6.05 -8.87 -13.46
N ALA A 170 6.17 -10.13 -13.89
CA ALA A 170 5.79 -10.56 -15.24
C ALA A 170 4.30 -10.30 -15.51
N LEU A 171 3.45 -10.24 -14.48
CA LEU A 171 2.03 -9.83 -14.60
C LEU A 171 1.84 -8.44 -15.22
N ALA A 172 2.86 -7.58 -15.20
CA ALA A 172 2.78 -6.29 -15.86
C ALA A 172 2.65 -6.42 -17.40
N MET A 173 3.19 -7.46 -18.00
CA MET A 173 3.15 -7.65 -19.45
C MET A 173 1.72 -7.93 -20.00
N PRO A 174 0.95 -8.91 -19.50
CA PRO A 174 -0.42 -9.09 -19.95
C PRO A 174 -1.29 -7.86 -19.66
N ILE A 175 -1.10 -7.16 -18.53
CA ILE A 175 -1.81 -5.92 -18.22
C ILE A 175 -1.44 -4.82 -19.21
N PHE A 176 -0.16 -4.71 -19.57
CA PHE A 176 0.32 -3.76 -20.60
C PHE A 176 -0.38 -4.01 -21.96
N ILE A 177 -0.41 -5.26 -22.42
CA ILE A 177 -1.04 -5.64 -23.69
C ILE A 177 -2.55 -5.34 -23.67
N LEU A 178 -3.25 -5.73 -22.60
CA LEU A 178 -4.67 -5.45 -22.44
C LEU A 178 -4.94 -3.95 -22.46
N PHE A 179 -4.14 -3.17 -21.73
CA PHE A 179 -4.30 -1.71 -21.68
C PHE A 179 -4.00 -1.04 -23.03
N LEU A 180 -2.94 -1.48 -23.72
CA LEU A 180 -2.54 -0.99 -25.04
C LEU A 180 -3.65 -1.18 -26.08
N VAL A 181 -4.22 -2.38 -26.13
CA VAL A 181 -5.19 -2.76 -27.16
C VAL A 181 -6.58 -2.20 -26.90
N PHE A 182 -7.08 -2.32 -25.66
CA PHE A 182 -8.50 -2.08 -25.37
C PHE A 182 -8.80 -0.69 -24.80
N VAL A 183 -7.84 0.00 -24.17
CA VAL A 183 -8.11 1.33 -23.61
C VAL A 183 -7.84 2.41 -24.65
N PRO A 184 -8.85 3.19 -25.06
CA PRO A 184 -8.66 4.28 -26.01
C PRO A 184 -7.91 5.45 -25.37
N ASN A 185 -7.40 6.37 -26.22
CA ASN A 185 -6.86 7.62 -25.72
C ASN A 185 -7.99 8.46 -25.10
N PRO A 186 -7.85 8.92 -23.85
CA PRO A 186 -8.83 9.82 -23.27
C PRO A 186 -8.82 11.16 -24.01
N LYS A 187 -10.00 11.77 -24.19
CA LYS A 187 -10.07 13.15 -24.69
C LYS A 187 -9.38 14.05 -23.67
N ASN A 188 -8.50 14.95 -24.13
CA ASN A 188 -7.84 15.96 -23.30
C ASN A 188 -8.91 16.86 -22.65
N ASN A 189 -9.36 16.49 -21.47
CA ASN A 189 -10.05 17.44 -20.61
C ASN A 189 -8.96 18.18 -19.83
N GLU A 190 -8.89 19.48 -20.02
CA GLU A 190 -8.01 20.38 -19.28
C GLU A 190 -8.08 20.05 -17.79
N SER A 191 -6.92 19.90 -17.18
CA SER A 191 -6.80 19.67 -15.75
C SER A 191 -7.47 20.84 -15.00
N LYS A 192 -8.56 20.56 -14.28
CA LYS A 192 -9.15 21.55 -13.37
C LYS A 192 -8.03 22.08 -12.48
N GLN A 193 -7.91 23.42 -12.38
CA GLN A 193 -6.93 24.07 -11.53
C GLN A 193 -7.01 23.50 -10.11
N ILE A 194 -5.90 22.94 -9.65
CA ILE A 194 -5.78 22.44 -8.28
C ILE A 194 -5.54 23.66 -7.40
N SER A 195 -6.50 23.98 -6.53
CA SER A 195 -6.31 25.00 -5.51
C SER A 195 -5.48 24.44 -4.37
N ILE A 196 -4.32 25.01 -4.13
CA ILE A 196 -3.40 24.61 -3.06
C ILE A 196 -3.78 25.39 -1.79
N LYS A 197 -4.32 24.69 -0.79
CA LYS A 197 -4.55 25.23 0.54
C LYS A 197 -4.38 24.15 1.59
N PHE A 198 -3.52 24.41 2.56
CA PHE A 198 -3.35 23.53 3.71
C PHE A 198 -4.47 23.74 4.71
N HIS A 199 -5.26 22.69 4.94
CA HIS A 199 -6.31 22.66 5.94
C HIS A 199 -5.82 21.91 7.17
N LYS A 200 -6.15 22.38 8.36
CA LYS A 200 -5.76 21.76 9.64
C LYS A 200 -6.18 20.29 9.72
N GLU A 201 -7.36 19.98 9.24
CA GLU A 201 -7.91 18.62 9.18
C GLU A 201 -7.05 17.71 8.32
N ALA A 202 -6.63 18.18 7.14
CA ALA A 202 -5.75 17.43 6.26
C ALA A 202 -4.38 17.16 6.90
N ILE A 203 -3.81 18.13 7.62
CA ILE A 203 -2.54 17.95 8.32
C ILE A 203 -2.65 16.91 9.43
N ILE A 204 -3.69 16.95 10.26
CA ILE A 204 -3.93 15.97 11.33
C ILE A 204 -4.08 14.57 10.74
N LEU A 205 -4.91 14.42 9.69
CA LEU A 205 -5.09 13.14 9.02
C LEU A 205 -3.80 12.64 8.36
N THR A 206 -2.96 13.53 7.85
CA THR A 206 -1.65 13.19 7.28
C THR A 206 -0.71 12.61 8.34
N LEU A 207 -0.64 13.23 9.52
CA LEU A 207 0.18 12.72 10.62
C LEU A 207 -0.34 11.37 11.13
N LEU A 208 -1.65 11.21 11.27
CA LEU A 208 -2.26 9.91 11.63
C LEU A 208 -1.97 8.86 10.55
N THR A 209 -2.09 9.22 9.27
CA THR A 209 -1.84 8.30 8.15
C THR A 209 -0.37 7.90 8.07
N LEU A 210 0.56 8.80 8.43
CA LEU A 210 1.99 8.45 8.54
C LEU A 210 2.19 7.32 9.57
N LEU A 211 1.62 7.47 10.77
CA LEU A 211 1.74 6.44 11.81
C LEU A 211 1.03 5.13 11.44
N VAL A 212 -0.11 5.21 10.77
CA VAL A 212 -0.81 4.06 10.20
C VAL A 212 0.03 3.39 9.11
N GLY A 213 0.72 4.18 8.27
CA GLY A 213 1.65 3.68 7.26
C GLY A 213 2.79 2.87 7.88
N ILE A 214 3.42 3.38 8.95
CA ILE A 214 4.44 2.65 9.72
C ILE A 214 3.88 1.33 10.24
N SER A 215 2.70 1.36 10.87
CA SER A 215 2.14 0.19 11.55
C SER A 215 1.68 -0.88 10.56
N TYR A 216 1.00 -0.49 9.48
CA TYR A 216 0.54 -1.42 8.45
C TYR A 216 1.69 -2.04 7.65
N MET A 217 2.67 -1.21 7.24
CA MET A 217 3.87 -1.71 6.58
C MET A 217 4.69 -2.55 7.53
N GLY A 218 4.78 -2.13 8.80
CA GLY A 218 5.40 -2.91 9.87
C GLY A 218 4.80 -4.32 9.95
N ALA A 219 3.49 -4.45 10.05
CA ALA A 219 2.84 -5.76 10.03
C ALA A 219 3.19 -6.55 8.76
N THR A 220 3.15 -5.90 7.59
CA THR A 220 3.40 -6.56 6.30
C THR A 220 4.80 -7.16 6.19
N ILE A 221 5.84 -6.50 6.75
CA ILE A 221 7.24 -6.98 6.69
C ILE A 221 7.68 -7.76 7.93
N LYS A 222 7.08 -7.49 9.10
CA LYS A 222 7.49 -8.13 10.37
C LYS A 222 6.77 -9.44 10.64
N ILE A 223 5.55 -9.64 10.14
CA ILE A 223 4.86 -10.94 10.27
C ILE A 223 5.70 -12.07 9.67
N PRO A 224 6.21 -11.99 8.42
CA PRO A 224 7.07 -13.03 7.87
C PRO A 224 8.34 -13.27 8.70
N THR A 225 8.99 -12.19 9.12
CA THR A 225 10.23 -12.28 9.89
C THR A 225 10.00 -12.90 11.29
N LEU A 226 8.90 -12.53 11.96
CA LEU A 226 8.51 -13.11 13.23
C LEU A 226 8.24 -14.62 13.09
N LEU A 227 7.44 -15.01 12.09
CA LEU A 227 6.99 -16.40 11.94
C LEU A 227 8.14 -17.32 11.51
N VAL A 228 8.97 -16.87 10.57
CA VAL A 228 10.02 -17.70 9.97
C VAL A 228 11.29 -17.69 10.82
N GLU A 229 11.74 -16.51 11.30
CA GLU A 229 13.03 -16.42 12.02
C GLU A 229 12.90 -16.69 13.52
N LYS A 230 11.79 -16.31 14.16
CA LYS A 230 11.62 -16.54 15.60
C LYS A 230 10.87 -17.84 15.92
N TYR A 231 9.78 -18.10 15.21
CA TYR A 231 8.95 -19.27 15.50
C TYR A 231 9.29 -20.48 14.61
N HIS A 232 10.23 -20.34 13.67
CA HIS A 232 10.67 -21.38 12.75
C HIS A 232 9.53 -22.06 11.98
N LEU A 233 8.46 -21.29 11.71
CA LEU A 233 7.33 -21.77 10.93
C LEU A 233 7.66 -21.75 9.44
N HIS A 234 6.95 -22.58 8.69
CA HIS A 234 7.09 -22.64 7.23
C HIS A 234 6.73 -21.29 6.59
N PRO A 235 7.46 -20.81 5.57
CA PRO A 235 7.17 -19.55 4.86
C PRO A 235 5.74 -19.45 4.33
N GLU A 236 5.09 -20.59 4.06
CA GLU A 236 3.69 -20.66 3.62
C GLU A 236 2.71 -20.05 4.63
N VAL A 237 2.98 -20.19 5.93
CA VAL A 237 2.13 -19.62 6.98
C VAL A 237 2.12 -18.10 6.87
N SER A 238 3.28 -17.48 6.69
CA SER A 238 3.38 -16.04 6.53
C SER A 238 2.73 -15.55 5.23
N ARG A 239 2.92 -16.27 4.12
CA ARG A 239 2.25 -16.00 2.85
C ARG A 239 0.72 -15.98 3.02
N ASN A 240 0.17 -17.02 3.65
CA ASN A 240 -1.26 -17.16 3.85
C ASN A 240 -1.81 -16.05 4.74
N LEU A 241 -1.14 -15.70 5.84
CA LEU A 241 -1.54 -14.60 6.72
C LEU A 241 -1.52 -13.24 6.03
N LEU A 242 -0.50 -12.95 5.21
CA LEU A 242 -0.45 -11.70 4.44
C LEU A 242 -1.53 -11.65 3.36
N THR A 243 -1.88 -12.79 2.78
CA THR A 243 -3.00 -12.90 1.82
C THR A 243 -4.34 -12.64 2.53
N ILE A 244 -4.55 -13.25 3.70
CA ILE A 244 -5.75 -13.01 4.54
C ILE A 244 -5.83 -11.54 4.95
N LEU A 245 -4.73 -10.92 5.37
CA LEU A 245 -4.65 -9.50 5.68
C LEU A 245 -5.10 -8.62 4.50
N ALA A 246 -4.68 -8.96 3.28
CA ALA A 246 -5.10 -8.21 2.09
C ALA A 246 -6.59 -8.42 1.76
N ILE A 247 -7.08 -9.66 1.85
CA ILE A 247 -8.49 -10.01 1.59
C ILE A 247 -9.42 -9.36 2.62
N SER A 248 -9.04 -9.36 3.89
CA SER A 248 -9.85 -8.74 4.96
C SER A 248 -10.06 -7.24 4.74
N GLY A 249 -9.08 -6.55 4.12
CA GLY A 249 -9.23 -5.17 3.69
C GLY A 249 -10.36 -4.97 2.66
N ILE A 250 -10.59 -5.94 1.76
CA ILE A 250 -11.69 -5.87 0.78
C ILE A 250 -13.04 -5.82 1.51
N PHE A 251 -13.24 -6.69 2.49
CA PHE A 251 -14.47 -6.71 3.28
C PHE A 251 -14.70 -5.41 4.05
N SER A 252 -13.62 -4.81 4.59
CA SER A 252 -13.70 -3.50 5.24
C SER A 252 -14.22 -2.42 4.28
N GLY A 253 -13.76 -2.42 3.03
CA GLY A 253 -14.23 -1.47 2.02
C GLY A 253 -15.72 -1.59 1.74
N PHE A 254 -16.26 -2.79 1.64
CA PHE A 254 -17.70 -3.02 1.45
C PHE A 254 -18.53 -2.61 2.66
N LEU A 255 -18.05 -2.91 3.87
CA LEU A 255 -18.79 -2.60 5.11
C LEU A 255 -18.61 -1.15 5.57
N PHE A 256 -17.69 -0.39 4.96
CA PHE A 256 -17.34 0.95 5.40
C PHE A 256 -18.55 1.89 5.48
N GLY A 257 -19.43 1.87 4.48
CA GLY A 257 -20.63 2.70 4.46
C GLY A 257 -21.54 2.47 5.66
N GLU A 258 -21.78 1.22 6.05
CA GLU A 258 -22.59 0.85 7.21
C GLU A 258 -21.89 1.24 8.53
N LEU A 259 -20.57 1.05 8.62
CA LEU A 259 -19.80 1.42 9.79
C LEU A 259 -19.86 2.93 10.03
N VAL A 260 -19.71 3.74 8.98
CA VAL A 260 -19.78 5.21 9.12
C VAL A 260 -21.18 5.68 9.47
N LYS A 261 -22.23 5.08 8.92
CA LYS A 261 -23.62 5.40 9.30
C LYS A 261 -23.86 5.13 10.79
N LYS A 262 -23.38 4.00 11.30
CA LYS A 262 -23.59 3.56 12.69
C LYS A 262 -22.71 4.30 13.69
N PHE A 263 -21.41 4.41 13.41
CA PHE A 263 -20.41 4.93 14.37
C PHE A 263 -19.96 6.36 14.07
N LYS A 264 -20.34 6.93 12.92
CA LYS A 264 -19.99 8.31 12.51
C LYS A 264 -18.47 8.58 12.66
N ASN A 265 -18.12 9.62 13.38
CA ASN A 265 -16.71 10.02 13.59
C ASN A 265 -15.92 9.02 14.45
N LEU A 266 -16.60 8.18 15.26
CA LEU A 266 -15.93 7.13 16.04
C LEU A 266 -15.35 6.01 15.15
N THR A 267 -15.79 5.90 13.90
CA THR A 267 -15.30 4.88 12.95
C THR A 267 -13.78 4.89 12.86
N LEU A 268 -13.14 6.08 12.79
CA LEU A 268 -11.68 6.16 12.75
C LEU A 268 -11.03 5.56 13.99
N SER A 269 -11.50 5.93 15.18
CA SER A 269 -10.95 5.42 16.44
C SER A 269 -11.12 3.90 16.58
N ILE A 270 -12.26 3.36 16.12
CA ILE A 270 -12.50 1.91 16.10
C ILE A 270 -11.51 1.22 15.14
N MET A 271 -11.28 1.78 13.95
CA MET A 271 -10.32 1.20 13.00
C MET A 271 -8.90 1.21 13.58
N LEU A 272 -8.45 2.31 14.17
CA LEU A 272 -7.13 2.41 14.80
C LEU A 272 -6.98 1.44 15.99
N LEU A 273 -8.04 1.26 16.78
CA LEU A 273 -8.07 0.27 17.85
C LEU A 273 -7.92 -1.16 17.30
N PHE A 274 -8.57 -1.48 16.18
CA PHE A 274 -8.41 -2.79 15.54
C PHE A 274 -6.95 -3.03 15.10
N MET A 275 -6.26 -2.02 14.58
CA MET A 275 -4.84 -2.14 14.24
C MET A 275 -3.97 -2.37 15.48
N SER A 276 -4.29 -1.67 16.57
CA SER A 276 -3.61 -1.86 17.84
C SER A 276 -3.82 -3.28 18.39
N CYS A 277 -5.07 -3.74 18.47
CA CYS A 277 -5.39 -5.10 18.94
C CYS A 277 -4.75 -6.17 18.05
N GLY A 278 -4.78 -5.98 16.72
CA GLY A 278 -4.12 -6.90 15.79
C GLY A 278 -2.61 -6.98 16.00
N SER A 279 -1.93 -5.84 16.19
CA SER A 279 -0.50 -5.80 16.50
C SER A 279 -0.19 -6.44 17.87
N PHE A 280 -1.02 -6.17 18.88
CA PHE A 280 -0.90 -6.74 20.22
C PHE A 280 -0.98 -8.28 20.22
N ILE A 281 -1.85 -8.84 19.37
CA ILE A 281 -1.95 -10.30 19.20
C ILE A 281 -0.61 -10.88 18.74
N PHE A 282 0.05 -10.29 17.76
CA PHE A 282 1.37 -10.73 17.29
C PHE A 282 2.48 -10.52 18.32
N ALA A 283 2.31 -9.56 19.24
CA ALA A 283 3.29 -9.30 20.31
C ALA A 283 3.27 -10.36 21.43
N ILE A 284 2.10 -10.91 21.75
CA ILE A 284 1.95 -11.73 22.98
C ILE A 284 1.62 -13.20 22.68
N PHE A 285 0.82 -13.46 21.65
CA PHE A 285 0.30 -14.81 21.42
C PHE A 285 1.15 -15.60 20.43
N HIS A 286 1.07 -16.95 20.51
CA HIS A 286 1.86 -17.88 19.70
C HIS A 286 0.96 -18.89 18.97
N SER A 287 -0.31 -18.54 18.70
CA SER A 287 -1.30 -19.41 18.07
C SER A 287 -1.60 -18.98 16.63
N SER A 288 -1.60 -19.93 15.68
CA SER A 288 -1.94 -19.67 14.29
C SER A 288 -3.35 -19.08 14.12
N ILE A 289 -4.30 -19.49 14.97
CA ILE A 289 -5.67 -18.94 14.93
C ILE A 289 -5.65 -17.47 15.34
N LEU A 290 -4.95 -17.14 16.44
CA LEU A 290 -4.84 -15.76 16.89
C LEU A 290 -4.07 -14.89 15.91
N PHE A 291 -3.00 -15.40 15.29
CA PHE A 291 -2.31 -14.69 14.20
C PHE A 291 -3.24 -14.39 13.02
N THR A 292 -4.13 -15.32 12.68
CA THR A 292 -5.14 -15.09 11.64
C THR A 292 -6.11 -13.97 12.04
N ILE A 293 -6.60 -13.96 13.27
CA ILE A 293 -7.44 -12.89 13.80
C ILE A 293 -6.69 -11.55 13.79
N GLY A 294 -5.43 -11.53 14.22
CA GLY A 294 -4.57 -10.34 14.19
C GLY A 294 -4.41 -9.79 12.77
N ALA A 295 -4.15 -10.65 11.79
CA ALA A 295 -4.03 -10.28 10.39
C ALA A 295 -5.33 -9.68 9.83
N ILE A 296 -6.49 -10.28 10.16
CA ILE A 296 -7.81 -9.78 9.77
C ILE A 296 -8.05 -8.38 10.36
N LEU A 297 -7.79 -8.19 11.65
CA LEU A 297 -7.97 -6.90 12.32
C LEU A 297 -7.11 -5.80 11.69
N ILE A 298 -5.83 -6.09 11.39
CA ILE A 298 -4.91 -5.14 10.76
C ILE A 298 -5.38 -4.79 9.34
N GLY A 299 -5.81 -5.79 8.56
CA GLY A 299 -6.28 -5.57 7.19
C GLY A 299 -7.57 -4.72 7.13
N ILE A 300 -8.55 -5.05 7.97
CA ILE A 300 -9.79 -4.27 8.12
C ILE A 300 -9.47 -2.83 8.53
N SER A 301 -8.59 -2.67 9.50
CA SER A 301 -8.20 -1.37 10.04
C SER A 301 -7.60 -0.45 8.98
N PHE A 302 -6.64 -0.94 8.21
CA PHE A 302 -5.94 -0.12 7.21
C PHE A 302 -6.89 0.45 6.16
N VAL A 303 -7.70 -0.41 5.53
CA VAL A 303 -8.64 0.01 4.49
C VAL A 303 -9.75 0.90 5.07
N GLY A 304 -10.26 0.55 6.26
CA GLY A 304 -11.26 1.35 6.97
C GLY A 304 -10.74 2.75 7.33
N THR A 305 -9.50 2.86 7.81
CA THR A 305 -8.86 4.14 8.11
C THR A 305 -8.67 4.99 6.86
N MET A 306 -8.16 4.42 5.76
CA MET A 306 -7.99 5.15 4.50
C MET A 306 -9.32 5.62 3.94
N SER A 307 -10.34 4.77 3.96
CA SER A 307 -11.69 5.12 3.52
C SER A 307 -12.29 6.25 4.37
N PHE A 308 -12.08 6.21 5.70
CA PHE A 308 -12.55 7.28 6.59
C PHE A 308 -11.85 8.60 6.30
N ASN A 309 -10.54 8.61 6.11
CA ASN A 309 -9.78 9.83 5.83
C ASN A 309 -10.29 10.52 4.55
N PHE A 310 -10.52 9.76 3.48
CA PHE A 310 -11.05 10.31 2.23
C PHE A 310 -12.51 10.78 2.38
N PHE A 311 -13.34 10.00 3.07
CA PHE A 311 -14.72 10.39 3.38
C PHE A 311 -14.77 11.69 4.20
N TYR A 312 -13.97 11.80 5.26
CA TYR A 312 -13.94 12.97 6.13
C TYR A 312 -13.48 14.23 5.37
N ILE A 313 -12.42 14.12 4.55
CA ILE A 313 -11.95 15.21 3.70
C ILE A 313 -13.05 15.65 2.73
N SER A 314 -13.71 14.71 2.06
CA SER A 314 -14.78 15.02 1.10
C SER A 314 -16.01 15.67 1.72
N LYS A 315 -16.26 15.41 3.01
CA LYS A 315 -17.37 16.01 3.76
C LYS A 315 -17.04 17.41 4.31
N LYS A 316 -15.79 17.67 4.67
CA LYS A 316 -15.37 18.90 5.38
C LYS A 316 -14.83 19.97 4.45
N LEU A 317 -14.28 19.61 3.30
CA LEU A 317 -13.63 20.56 2.42
C LEU A 317 -14.44 20.80 1.14
N GLU A 318 -14.33 22.02 0.60
CA GLU A 318 -14.88 22.35 -0.71
C GLU A 318 -14.22 21.50 -1.81
N ASN A 319 -14.98 21.15 -2.84
CA ASN A 319 -14.55 20.28 -3.95
C ASN A 319 -13.18 20.65 -4.57
N LYS A 320 -12.88 21.96 -4.65
CA LYS A 320 -11.61 22.48 -5.21
C LYS A 320 -10.36 22.09 -4.39
N TYR A 321 -10.52 21.78 -3.08
CA TYR A 321 -9.39 21.44 -2.18
C TYR A 321 -9.25 19.95 -1.92
N ILE A 322 -10.28 19.14 -2.20
CA ILE A 322 -10.32 17.70 -1.87
C ILE A 322 -9.12 16.96 -2.47
N ASN A 323 -8.81 17.20 -3.75
CA ASN A 323 -7.72 16.51 -4.43
C ASN A 323 -6.36 16.79 -3.79
N PHE A 324 -6.09 18.04 -3.45
CA PHE A 324 -4.83 18.41 -2.78
C PHE A 324 -4.74 17.80 -1.38
N ALA A 325 -5.78 17.93 -0.57
CA ALA A 325 -5.82 17.38 0.79
C ALA A 325 -5.65 15.85 0.79
N THR A 326 -6.31 15.15 -0.12
CA THR A 326 -6.19 13.70 -0.30
C THR A 326 -4.77 13.28 -0.69
N SER A 327 -4.13 14.04 -1.59
CA SER A 327 -2.75 13.79 -2.00
C SER A 327 -1.78 13.96 -0.84
N VAL A 328 -1.97 14.99 -0.01
CA VAL A 328 -1.12 15.24 1.18
C VAL A 328 -1.24 14.09 2.18
N VAL A 329 -2.45 13.58 2.42
CA VAL A 329 -2.67 12.41 3.29
C VAL A 329 -1.98 11.15 2.74
N LEU A 330 -2.05 10.91 1.43
CA LEU A 330 -1.35 9.79 0.79
C LEU A 330 0.18 9.90 0.91
N VAL A 331 0.71 11.11 0.75
CA VAL A 331 2.14 11.39 0.96
C VAL A 331 2.55 11.04 2.39
N GLY A 332 1.75 11.43 3.39
CA GLY A 332 1.98 11.06 4.78
C GLY A 332 2.08 9.53 4.96
N GLY A 333 1.16 8.78 4.37
CA GLY A 333 1.19 7.31 4.39
C GLY A 333 2.47 6.73 3.77
N ASN A 334 2.89 7.24 2.62
CA ASN A 334 4.11 6.81 1.94
C ASN A 334 5.37 7.15 2.75
N ILE A 335 5.43 8.31 3.40
CA ILE A 335 6.53 8.65 4.32
C ILE A 335 6.57 7.64 5.48
N GLY A 336 5.42 7.28 6.04
CA GLY A 336 5.31 6.23 7.06
C GLY A 336 5.87 4.90 6.57
N VAL A 337 5.53 4.47 5.35
CA VAL A 337 6.07 3.25 4.73
C VAL A 337 7.60 3.30 4.63
N ILE A 338 8.17 4.42 4.19
CA ILE A 338 9.62 4.60 4.05
C ILE A 338 10.32 4.53 5.41
N LEU A 339 9.73 5.13 6.44
CA LEU A 339 10.29 5.18 7.79
C LEU A 339 10.19 3.84 8.53
N THR A 340 9.38 2.89 8.07
CA THR A 340 9.12 1.62 8.76
C THR A 340 10.38 0.86 9.15
N PRO A 341 11.37 0.59 8.25
CA PRO A 341 12.59 -0.13 8.63
C PRO A 341 13.43 0.63 9.66
N VAL A 342 13.40 1.95 9.61
CA VAL A 342 14.12 2.78 10.59
C VAL A 342 13.47 2.66 11.97
N VAL A 343 12.15 2.87 12.04
CA VAL A 343 11.42 2.90 13.31
C VAL A 343 11.28 1.51 13.95
N LEU A 344 11.03 0.49 13.14
CA LEU A 344 10.69 -0.84 13.64
C LEU A 344 11.84 -1.86 13.59
N THR A 345 12.97 -1.51 12.98
CA THR A 345 14.15 -2.39 12.93
C THR A 345 15.38 -1.69 13.47
N LYS A 346 15.79 -0.58 12.84
CA LYS A 346 17.05 0.08 13.17
C LYS A 346 17.05 0.70 14.58
N LEU A 347 15.94 1.35 15.00
CA LEU A 347 15.85 1.89 16.35
C LEU A 347 15.88 0.79 17.42
N PRO A 348 15.08 -0.29 17.35
CA PRO A 348 15.20 -1.42 18.28
C PRO A 348 16.61 -2.02 18.33
N GLU A 349 17.31 -2.14 17.19
CA GLU A 349 18.69 -2.62 17.14
C GLU A 349 19.66 -1.70 17.91
N ILE A 350 19.56 -0.37 17.74
CA ILE A 350 20.39 0.61 18.46
C ILE A 350 20.19 0.51 19.98
N PHE A 351 18.94 0.33 20.41
CA PHE A 351 18.61 0.19 21.83
C PHE A 351 18.75 -1.25 22.35
N ARG A 352 19.28 -2.17 21.55
CA ARG A 352 19.48 -3.60 21.87
C ARG A 352 18.22 -4.30 22.35
N LEU A 353 17.07 -3.90 21.81
CA LEU A 353 15.78 -4.51 22.11
C LEU A 353 15.59 -5.79 21.26
N GLU A 354 14.69 -6.65 21.71
CA GLU A 354 14.35 -7.86 20.97
C GLU A 354 13.76 -7.50 19.58
N LYS A 355 14.36 -8.03 18.52
CA LYS A 355 14.14 -7.53 17.15
C LYS A 355 12.84 -8.00 16.48
N TYR A 356 12.23 -9.09 16.97
CA TYR A 356 11.08 -9.71 16.31
C TYR A 356 9.74 -9.31 16.91
N ILE A 357 9.65 -9.18 18.23
CA ILE A 357 8.41 -8.84 18.95
C ILE A 357 8.29 -7.34 19.24
N THR A 358 9.40 -6.68 19.55
CA THR A 358 9.42 -5.22 19.85
C THR A 358 8.71 -4.37 18.79
N PRO A 359 8.84 -4.64 17.47
CA PRO A 359 8.09 -3.92 16.46
C PRO A 359 6.58 -3.94 16.69
N PHE A 360 6.03 -5.06 17.13
CA PHE A 360 4.59 -5.19 17.40
C PHE A 360 4.16 -4.47 18.66
N TYR A 361 4.99 -4.40 19.71
CA TYR A 361 4.74 -3.53 20.86
C TYR A 361 4.74 -2.06 20.48
N ILE A 362 5.73 -1.62 19.69
CA ILE A 362 5.81 -0.24 19.20
C ILE A 362 4.54 0.12 18.42
N THR A 363 4.13 -0.70 17.46
CA THR A 363 2.93 -0.44 16.66
C THR A 363 1.65 -0.48 17.49
N THR A 364 1.56 -1.35 18.50
CA THR A 364 0.44 -1.40 19.44
C THR A 364 0.30 -0.07 20.17
N ILE A 365 1.40 0.42 20.78
CA ILE A 365 1.40 1.68 21.54
C ILE A 365 1.10 2.86 20.62
N LEU A 366 1.74 2.94 19.45
CA LEU A 366 1.49 4.00 18.48
C LEU A 366 0.01 4.07 18.09
N MET A 367 -0.61 2.91 17.80
CA MET A 367 -2.01 2.88 17.38
C MET A 367 -2.98 3.13 18.54
N LEU A 368 -2.65 2.76 19.77
CA LEU A 368 -3.42 3.16 20.97
C LEU A 368 -3.41 4.69 21.15
N ILE A 369 -2.25 5.32 21.05
CA ILE A 369 -2.11 6.78 21.13
C ILE A 369 -2.94 7.43 20.01
N CYS A 370 -2.82 6.96 18.77
CA CYS A 370 -3.63 7.46 17.64
C CYS A 370 -5.13 7.28 17.88
N THR A 371 -5.55 6.17 18.49
CA THR A 371 -6.95 5.89 18.86
C THR A 371 -7.46 6.96 19.83
N ILE A 372 -6.70 7.25 20.87
CA ILE A 372 -7.04 8.26 21.89
C ILE A 372 -7.10 9.65 21.26
N ILE A 373 -6.09 10.03 20.49
CA ILE A 373 -6.03 11.33 19.83
C ILE A 373 -7.22 11.50 18.87
N SER A 374 -7.50 10.50 18.04
CA SER A 374 -8.62 10.57 17.08
C SER A 374 -9.97 10.66 17.79
N TYR A 375 -10.14 9.95 18.91
CA TYR A 375 -11.37 10.01 19.70
C TYR A 375 -11.64 11.43 20.22
N PHE A 376 -10.66 12.07 20.85
CA PHE A 376 -10.82 13.42 21.40
C PHE A 376 -10.90 14.50 20.29
N ALA A 377 -10.09 14.39 19.23
CA ALA A 377 -10.10 15.35 18.14
C ALA A 377 -11.44 15.36 17.39
N LEU A 378 -12.04 14.18 17.14
CA LEU A 378 -13.27 14.09 16.38
C LEU A 378 -14.54 14.16 17.23
N LYS A 379 -14.46 13.97 18.55
CA LYS A 379 -15.60 14.15 19.47
C LYS A 379 -16.04 15.60 19.54
N ASN A 380 -15.10 16.52 19.51
CA ASN A 380 -15.37 17.98 19.57
C ASN A 380 -15.98 18.51 18.26
N ASP A 381 -15.87 17.79 17.17
CA ASP A 381 -16.46 18.15 15.87
C ASP A 381 -18.00 17.94 15.82
N LYS A 382 -18.62 17.43 16.90
CA LYS A 382 -20.08 17.33 17.06
C LYS A 382 -20.76 18.65 17.46
N LYS A 383 -20.00 19.71 17.75
CA LYS A 383 -20.54 21.00 18.25
C LYS A 383 -20.62 22.09 17.18
N ASN A 384 -20.20 21.82 15.95
CA ASN A 384 -20.36 22.69 14.80
C ASN A 384 -21.01 21.88 13.66
#